data_d30bac30cd492452ef3c23dfa318dd23
#
_entry.id   d30bac30cd492452ef3c23dfa318dd23
#
_cell.length_a   1.000
_cell.length_b   1.000
_cell.length_c   1.000
_cell.angle_alpha   90.00
_cell.angle_beta   90.00
_cell.angle_gamma   90.00
#
_symmetry.space_group_name_H-M   'P 1'
#
loop_
_entity.id
_entity.type
_entity.pdbx_description
1 polymer ?
#
loop_
_entity_poly.entity_id
_entity_poly.type
_entity_poly.pdbx_seq_one_letter_code
_entity_poly.pdbx_strand_id
1 'polypeptide(L)'
;EDSGEEGIYYAPFDYVNPEARLFIVGITPGEIQMNNMLVEAARLIHQGLSDDEVLRRCKAVGSFSGPMRKNLFELMDEAGIAEFLDVETTAQLFSNKQELVNLTSCIRYPTFAVKNGKESNFNAEIKQGTELFEFASTLTLEELSKAPNAVLLPLGPKVQHYLEKVVKGTQFEN
;
A
#
# COMPACT_ATOMS: atom_id res chain seq x y z
N GLU A 1 -9.60 12.65 26.66
CA GLU A 1 -9.33 11.72 25.53
C GLU A 1 -9.22 12.58 24.30
N ASP A 2 -8.00 12.72 23.83
CA ASP A 2 -7.65 13.51 22.65
C ASP A 2 -8.14 12.69 21.44
N SER A 3 -9.31 13.01 20.91
CA SER A 3 -9.76 12.50 19.61
C SER A 3 -8.84 13.18 18.59
N GLY A 4 -7.73 12.51 18.29
CA GLY A 4 -6.80 12.99 17.26
C GLY A 4 -7.56 13.12 15.95
N GLU A 5 -7.48 14.29 15.31
CA GLU A 5 -7.97 14.47 13.96
C GLU A 5 -6.99 13.77 12.99
N GLU A 6 -7.53 13.10 11.98
CA GLU A 6 -6.74 12.56 10.87
C GLU A 6 -6.92 13.44 9.64
N GLY A 7 -5.81 13.80 9.01
CA GLY A 7 -5.79 14.42 7.69
C GLY A 7 -5.55 13.35 6.62
N ILE A 8 -6.48 13.18 5.67
CA ILE A 8 -6.33 12.28 4.52
C ILE A 8 -6.09 13.12 3.27
N TYR A 9 -5.02 12.84 2.56
CA TYR A 9 -4.62 13.56 1.36
C TYR A 9 -4.63 12.64 0.15
N TYR A 10 -5.16 13.10 -0.97
CA TYR A 10 -5.07 12.34 -2.20
C TYR A 10 -3.64 12.26 -2.70
N ALA A 11 -3.22 11.07 -3.08
CA ALA A 11 -2.06 10.82 -3.92
C ALA A 11 -2.40 9.66 -4.86
N PRO A 12 -1.83 9.60 -6.08
CA PRO A 12 -2.22 8.64 -7.12
C PRO A 12 -1.74 7.22 -6.78
N PHE A 13 -2.46 6.57 -5.88
CA PHE A 13 -2.21 5.22 -5.35
C PHE A 13 -3.30 4.22 -5.76
N ASP A 14 -4.13 4.58 -6.72
CA ASP A 14 -5.35 3.86 -7.10
C ASP A 14 -5.12 2.63 -7.98
N TYR A 15 -3.97 2.55 -8.65
CA TYR A 15 -3.66 1.41 -9.50
C TYR A 15 -3.66 0.10 -8.71
N VAL A 16 -4.34 -0.91 -9.24
CA VAL A 16 -4.30 -2.29 -8.72
C VAL A 16 -3.83 -3.20 -9.82
N ASN A 17 -2.81 -4.00 -9.54
CA ASN A 17 -2.31 -5.00 -10.47
C ASN A 17 -3.19 -6.27 -10.38
N PRO A 18 -4.00 -6.60 -11.41
CA PRO A 18 -4.87 -7.77 -11.37
C PRO A 18 -4.11 -9.10 -11.52
N GLU A 19 -2.87 -9.07 -12.03
CA GLU A 19 -2.03 -10.24 -12.22
C GLU A 19 -1.12 -10.53 -11.01
N ALA A 20 -1.25 -9.74 -9.94
CA ALA A 20 -0.41 -9.88 -8.77
C ALA A 20 -0.56 -11.26 -8.11
N ARG A 21 0.55 -11.87 -7.78
CA ARG A 21 0.64 -13.08 -6.96
C ARG A 21 0.86 -12.76 -5.48
N LEU A 22 1.29 -11.53 -5.19
CA LEU A 22 1.59 -11.05 -3.84
C LEU A 22 1.05 -9.63 -3.67
N PHE A 23 0.32 -9.39 -2.58
CA PHE A 23 0.00 -8.05 -2.07
C PHE A 23 0.92 -7.74 -0.90
N ILE A 24 1.71 -6.68 -1.02
CA ILE A 24 2.50 -6.13 0.09
C ILE A 24 1.71 -4.96 0.68
N VAL A 25 1.31 -5.10 1.94
CA VAL A 25 0.37 -4.16 2.57
C VAL A 25 1.04 -3.41 3.73
N GLY A 26 1.12 -2.08 3.61
CA GLY A 26 1.54 -1.17 4.68
C GLY A 26 0.34 -0.59 5.45
N ILE A 27 0.58 0.38 6.35
CA ILE A 27 -0.50 1.08 7.07
C ILE A 27 -1.11 2.16 6.18
N THR A 28 -0.30 3.12 5.74
CA THR A 28 -0.64 4.23 4.85
C THR A 28 0.64 4.79 4.23
N PRO A 29 0.61 5.37 3.03
CA PRO A 29 1.77 6.07 2.49
C PRO A 29 2.15 7.26 3.37
N GLY A 30 3.45 7.45 3.61
CA GLY A 30 3.95 8.61 4.34
C GLY A 30 4.23 9.81 3.41
N GLU A 31 4.68 10.92 4.01
CA GLU A 31 4.93 12.19 3.30
C GLU A 31 5.91 12.05 2.13
N ILE A 32 7.02 11.35 2.31
CA ILE A 32 8.01 11.14 1.23
C ILE A 32 7.39 10.37 0.06
N GLN A 33 6.59 9.36 0.35
CA GLN A 33 5.91 8.56 -0.65
C GLN A 33 4.88 9.38 -1.40
N MET A 34 4.07 10.17 -0.69
CA MET A 34 3.10 11.11 -1.26
C MET A 34 3.78 12.10 -2.22
N ASN A 35 4.83 12.77 -1.76
CA ASN A 35 5.56 13.74 -2.56
C ASN A 35 6.16 13.12 -3.83
N ASN A 36 6.77 11.93 -3.72
CA ASN A 36 7.32 11.23 -4.88
C ASN A 36 6.23 10.89 -5.91
N MET A 37 5.06 10.44 -5.46
CA MET A 37 3.93 10.14 -6.35
C MET A 37 3.39 11.39 -7.04
N LEU A 38 3.22 12.50 -6.33
CA LEU A 38 2.70 13.75 -6.89
C LEU A 38 3.66 14.37 -7.91
N VAL A 39 4.97 14.37 -7.62
CA VAL A 39 6.00 14.85 -8.56
C VAL A 39 6.02 13.99 -9.81
N GLU A 40 5.97 12.66 -9.67
CA GLU A 40 5.93 11.75 -10.83
C GLU A 40 4.65 11.93 -11.64
N ALA A 41 3.48 12.06 -10.99
CA ALA A 41 2.22 12.32 -11.67
C ALA A 41 2.28 13.59 -12.53
N ALA A 42 2.75 14.69 -11.96
CA ALA A 42 2.88 15.95 -12.69
C ALA A 42 3.79 15.80 -13.93
N ARG A 43 4.92 15.08 -13.79
CA ARG A 43 5.86 14.81 -14.89
C ARG A 43 5.22 13.97 -16.00
N LEU A 44 4.51 12.90 -15.64
CA LEU A 44 3.92 11.95 -16.60
C LEU A 44 2.72 12.57 -17.32
N ILE A 45 1.88 13.32 -16.63
CA ILE A 45 0.75 14.06 -17.22
C ILE A 45 1.28 15.08 -18.24
N HIS A 46 2.35 15.81 -17.90
CA HIS A 46 2.97 16.75 -18.84
C HIS A 46 3.52 16.05 -20.10
N GLN A 47 3.90 14.79 -20.01
CA GLN A 47 4.33 13.96 -21.13
C GLN A 47 3.17 13.38 -21.95
N GLY A 48 1.92 13.56 -21.52
CA GLY A 48 0.72 13.10 -22.22
C GLY A 48 0.44 11.60 -22.09
N LEU A 49 0.94 10.94 -21.02
CA LEU A 49 0.61 9.55 -20.76
C LEU A 49 -0.86 9.38 -20.37
N SER A 50 -1.40 8.17 -20.59
CA SER A 50 -2.75 7.83 -20.12
C SER A 50 -2.83 7.77 -18.60
N ASP A 51 -4.03 7.98 -18.05
CA ASP A 51 -4.28 7.95 -16.61
C ASP A 51 -3.82 6.62 -15.98
N ASP A 52 -4.12 5.50 -16.61
CA ASP A 52 -3.72 4.16 -16.14
C ASP A 52 -2.19 4.04 -16.03
N GLU A 53 -1.46 4.52 -17.02
CA GLU A 53 0.00 4.48 -17.00
C GLU A 53 0.59 5.45 -15.97
N VAL A 54 -0.04 6.62 -15.79
CA VAL A 54 0.33 7.57 -14.72
C VAL A 54 0.15 6.91 -13.35
N LEU A 55 -1.02 6.35 -13.05
CA LEU A 55 -1.32 5.69 -11.78
C LEU A 55 -0.36 4.53 -11.50
N ARG A 56 -0.13 3.68 -12.51
CA ARG A 56 0.79 2.54 -12.40
C ARG A 56 2.21 2.97 -12.04
N ARG A 57 2.76 3.97 -12.73
CA ARG A 57 4.12 4.47 -12.49
C ARG A 57 4.23 5.21 -11.16
N CYS A 58 3.25 6.02 -10.81
CA CYS A 58 3.22 6.71 -9.53
C CYS A 58 3.28 5.73 -8.36
N LYS A 59 2.47 4.66 -8.43
CA LYS A 59 2.47 3.60 -7.41
C LYS A 59 3.83 2.90 -7.30
N ALA A 60 4.46 2.58 -8.42
CA ALA A 60 5.79 1.95 -8.45
C ALA A 60 6.90 2.85 -7.85
N VAL A 61 6.85 4.16 -8.12
CA VAL A 61 7.83 5.13 -7.59
C VAL A 61 7.60 5.39 -6.10
N GLY A 62 6.35 5.60 -5.68
CA GLY A 62 6.01 5.98 -4.31
C GLY A 62 6.06 4.84 -3.30
N SER A 63 5.60 3.63 -3.68
CA SER A 63 5.43 2.53 -2.73
C SER A 63 6.71 2.16 -2.00
N PHE A 64 6.66 2.22 -0.66
CA PHE A 64 7.77 1.89 0.23
C PHE A 64 9.08 2.61 -0.10
N SER A 65 9.03 3.75 -0.79
CA SER A 65 10.24 4.48 -1.22
C SER A 65 11.11 4.94 -0.04
N GLY A 66 12.41 5.10 -0.34
CA GLY A 66 13.41 5.47 0.64
C GLY A 66 14.10 4.25 1.29
N PRO A 67 14.75 4.42 2.45
CA PRO A 67 15.54 3.37 3.13
C PRO A 67 14.74 2.11 3.47
N MET A 68 13.43 2.25 3.70
CA MET A 68 12.51 1.15 4.00
C MET A 68 12.54 0.06 2.92
N ARG A 69 12.63 0.46 1.64
CA ARG A 69 12.59 -0.48 0.51
C ARG A 69 13.73 -1.50 0.53
N LYS A 70 14.93 -1.04 0.88
CA LYS A 70 16.10 -1.95 0.99
C LYS A 70 15.91 -2.97 2.11
N ASN A 71 15.50 -2.54 3.29
CA ASN A 71 15.26 -3.44 4.43
C ASN A 71 14.12 -4.44 4.10
N LEU A 72 13.12 -4.00 3.34
CA LEU A 72 12.01 -4.86 2.91
C LEU A 72 12.50 -5.99 1.99
N PHE A 73 13.40 -5.71 1.06
CA PHE A 73 13.99 -6.75 0.18
C PHE A 73 14.72 -7.81 1.00
N GLU A 74 15.60 -7.38 1.90
CA GLU A 74 16.39 -8.29 2.75
C GLU A 74 15.47 -9.21 3.56
N LEU A 75 14.44 -8.64 4.19
CA LEU A 75 13.48 -9.42 4.99
C LEU A 75 12.64 -10.39 4.13
N MET A 76 12.19 -9.97 2.95
CA MET A 76 11.40 -10.83 2.05
C MET A 76 12.24 -11.96 1.46
N ASP A 77 13.51 -11.70 1.11
CA ASP A 77 14.43 -12.73 0.60
C ASP A 77 14.73 -13.75 1.71
N GLU A 78 14.99 -13.31 2.95
CA GLU A 78 15.18 -14.19 4.11
C GLU A 78 13.91 -15.01 4.43
N ALA A 79 12.73 -14.46 4.18
CA ALA A 79 11.45 -15.16 4.38
C ALA A 79 11.08 -16.13 3.24
N GLY A 80 11.91 -16.28 2.20
CA GLY A 80 11.66 -17.19 1.08
C GLY A 80 10.66 -16.68 0.05
N ILE A 81 10.32 -15.38 0.06
CA ILE A 81 9.37 -14.79 -0.90
C ILE A 81 9.95 -14.80 -2.33
N ALA A 82 11.27 -14.65 -2.47
CA ALA A 82 11.93 -14.74 -3.77
C ALA A 82 11.71 -16.13 -4.41
N GLU A 83 11.89 -17.21 -3.64
CA GLU A 83 11.65 -18.58 -4.07
C GLU A 83 10.17 -18.83 -4.40
N PHE A 84 9.25 -18.35 -3.57
CA PHE A 84 7.80 -18.45 -3.81
C PHE A 84 7.37 -17.80 -5.12
N LEU A 85 7.97 -16.68 -5.50
CA LEU A 85 7.65 -15.93 -6.72
C LEU A 85 8.47 -16.35 -7.95
N ASP A 86 9.45 -17.24 -7.79
CA ASP A 86 10.39 -17.67 -8.83
C ASP A 86 11.19 -16.47 -9.40
N VAL A 87 11.79 -15.71 -8.49
CA VAL A 87 12.68 -14.58 -8.80
C VAL A 87 14.02 -14.73 -8.08
N GLU A 88 15.08 -14.12 -8.59
CA GLU A 88 16.40 -14.19 -7.97
C GLU A 88 16.46 -13.43 -6.64
N THR A 89 15.76 -12.29 -6.57
CA THR A 89 15.63 -11.44 -5.37
C THR A 89 14.34 -10.64 -5.46
N THR A 90 13.74 -10.35 -4.31
CA THR A 90 12.53 -9.54 -4.21
C THR A 90 12.73 -8.08 -4.62
N ALA A 91 13.96 -7.60 -4.77
CA ALA A 91 14.26 -6.31 -5.38
C ALA A 91 13.72 -6.20 -6.82
N GLN A 92 13.60 -7.33 -7.54
CA GLN A 92 13.02 -7.37 -8.88
C GLN A 92 11.54 -6.99 -8.92
N LEU A 93 10.80 -7.18 -7.82
CA LEU A 93 9.39 -6.78 -7.70
C LEU A 93 9.20 -5.25 -7.78
N PHE A 94 10.27 -4.48 -7.59
CA PHE A 94 10.27 -3.02 -7.67
C PHE A 94 10.96 -2.49 -8.94
N SER A 95 11.31 -3.38 -9.87
CA SER A 95 11.99 -3.03 -11.12
C SER A 95 11.39 -3.74 -12.35
N ASN A 96 11.87 -4.94 -12.65
CA ASN A 96 11.54 -5.68 -13.88
C ASN A 96 10.55 -6.83 -13.69
N LYS A 97 10.04 -7.05 -12.46
CA LYS A 97 9.03 -8.05 -12.10
C LYS A 97 7.85 -7.45 -11.34
N GLN A 98 7.51 -6.20 -11.66
CA GLN A 98 6.41 -5.48 -11.02
C GLN A 98 5.05 -6.14 -11.26
N GLU A 99 4.91 -6.90 -12.34
CA GLU A 99 3.70 -7.66 -12.66
C GLU A 99 3.34 -8.75 -11.64
N LEU A 100 4.30 -9.16 -10.80
CA LEU A 100 4.06 -10.19 -9.78
C LEU A 100 3.49 -9.62 -8.47
N VAL A 101 3.50 -8.32 -8.29
CA VAL A 101 3.17 -7.70 -7.00
C VAL A 101 2.15 -6.58 -7.13
N ASN A 102 1.29 -6.45 -6.12
CA ASN A 102 0.53 -5.23 -5.85
C ASN A 102 1.02 -4.61 -4.54
N LEU A 103 1.49 -3.38 -4.60
CA LEU A 103 2.01 -2.63 -3.46
C LEU A 103 0.88 -1.73 -2.94
N THR A 104 0.43 -1.93 -1.69
CA THR A 104 -0.71 -1.18 -1.17
C THR A 104 -0.60 -0.88 0.32
N SER A 105 -1.64 -0.29 0.89
CA SER A 105 -1.74 0.05 2.31
C SER A 105 -3.17 -0.13 2.80
N CYS A 106 -3.34 -0.41 4.09
CA CYS A 106 -4.66 -0.49 4.72
C CYS A 106 -5.48 0.77 4.45
N ILE A 107 -4.88 1.94 4.65
CA ILE A 107 -5.45 3.21 4.23
C ILE A 107 -4.72 3.60 2.94
N ARG A 108 -5.40 3.48 1.81
CA ARG A 108 -4.83 3.69 0.46
C ARG A 108 -4.18 5.06 0.32
N TYR A 109 -4.79 6.09 0.87
CA TYR A 109 -4.34 7.47 0.72
C TYR A 109 -3.48 7.92 1.90
N PRO A 110 -2.46 8.77 1.67
CA PRO A 110 -1.63 9.34 2.71
C PRO A 110 -2.46 9.92 3.85
N THR A 111 -2.25 9.39 5.05
CA THR A 111 -3.00 9.78 6.24
C THR A 111 -2.04 10.20 7.32
N PHE A 112 -2.33 11.33 7.95
CA PHE A 112 -1.53 11.92 9.00
C PHE A 112 -2.37 12.13 10.25
N ALA A 113 -1.77 11.85 11.40
CA ALA A 113 -2.36 12.21 12.68
C ALA A 113 -2.08 13.68 12.96
N VAL A 114 -3.11 14.46 13.30
CA VAL A 114 -3.01 15.88 13.64
C VAL A 114 -3.08 16.03 15.15
N LYS A 115 -2.04 16.59 15.75
CA LYS A 115 -2.00 16.87 17.18
C LYS A 115 -1.45 18.27 17.43
N ASN A 116 -2.24 19.12 18.12
CA ASN A 116 -1.87 20.52 18.37
C ASN A 116 -1.48 21.28 17.09
N GLY A 117 -2.20 21.06 15.99
CA GLY A 117 -1.93 21.66 14.68
C GLY A 117 -0.64 21.19 13.99
N LYS A 118 -0.03 20.11 14.47
CA LYS A 118 1.13 19.47 13.84
C LYS A 118 0.74 18.11 13.28
N GLU A 119 1.14 17.85 12.04
CA GLU A 119 0.97 16.57 11.38
C GLU A 119 2.16 15.64 11.64
N SER A 120 1.86 14.35 11.77
CA SER A 120 2.85 13.28 11.83
C SER A 120 2.31 12.05 11.07
N ASN A 121 3.18 11.20 10.55
CA ASN A 121 2.75 9.98 9.87
C ASN A 121 1.81 9.17 10.77
N PHE A 122 0.64 8.80 10.22
CA PHE A 122 -0.31 7.95 10.92
C PHE A 122 0.32 6.57 11.20
N ASN A 123 0.33 6.16 12.45
CA ASN A 123 0.85 4.87 12.88
C ASN A 123 0.01 4.31 14.06
N ALA A 124 -1.28 4.59 14.08
CA ALA A 124 -2.20 4.04 15.06
C ALA A 124 -2.83 2.73 14.55
N GLU A 125 -3.54 2.04 15.42
CA GLU A 125 -4.41 0.94 15.04
C GLU A 125 -5.67 1.50 14.36
N ILE A 126 -6.06 0.91 13.21
CA ILE A 126 -7.32 1.24 12.53
C ILE A 126 -8.43 0.48 13.26
N LYS A 127 -9.21 1.18 14.07
CA LYS A 127 -10.21 0.57 14.97
C LYS A 127 -11.48 0.26 14.22
N GLN A 128 -11.95 -0.98 14.32
CA GLN A 128 -13.25 -1.40 13.79
C GLN A 128 -14.39 -0.56 14.37
N GLY A 129 -15.36 -0.21 13.53
CA GLY A 129 -16.50 0.64 13.89
C GLY A 129 -16.20 2.14 13.82
N THR A 130 -15.05 2.56 13.31
CA THR A 130 -14.76 3.96 12.98
C THR A 130 -15.00 4.23 11.49
N GLU A 131 -15.28 5.48 11.13
CA GLU A 131 -15.42 5.89 9.72
C GLU A 131 -14.15 5.57 8.91
N LEU A 132 -12.97 5.74 9.52
CA LEU A 132 -11.70 5.40 8.90
C LEU A 132 -11.61 3.90 8.58
N PHE A 133 -12.07 3.02 9.47
CA PHE A 133 -12.09 1.58 9.23
C PHE A 133 -13.02 1.22 8.07
N GLU A 134 -14.24 1.76 8.06
CA GLU A 134 -15.23 1.50 7.00
C GLU A 134 -14.73 1.99 5.63
N PHE A 135 -14.15 3.19 5.59
CA PHE A 135 -13.54 3.72 4.37
C PHE A 135 -12.38 2.85 3.88
N ALA A 136 -11.45 2.52 4.76
CA ALA A 136 -10.26 1.72 4.43
C ALA A 136 -10.65 0.30 3.99
N SER A 137 -11.57 -0.36 4.71
CA SER A 137 -11.99 -1.74 4.40
C SER A 137 -12.71 -1.86 3.06
N THR A 138 -13.54 -0.88 2.70
CA THR A 138 -14.17 -0.82 1.38
C THR A 138 -13.14 -0.82 0.27
N LEU A 139 -12.13 0.03 0.35
CA LEU A 139 -11.06 0.11 -0.65
C LEU A 139 -10.16 -1.13 -0.66
N THR A 140 -9.89 -1.71 0.52
CA THR A 140 -9.11 -2.96 0.63
C THR A 140 -9.83 -4.12 -0.07
N LEU A 141 -11.12 -4.32 0.20
CA LEU A 141 -11.90 -5.39 -0.43
C LEU A 141 -12.04 -5.20 -1.94
N GLU A 142 -12.18 -3.94 -2.41
CA GLU A 142 -12.15 -3.62 -3.83
C GLU A 142 -10.82 -4.06 -4.48
N GLU A 143 -9.68 -3.76 -3.85
CA GLU A 143 -8.37 -4.18 -4.37
C GLU A 143 -8.22 -5.70 -4.38
N LEU A 144 -8.58 -6.38 -3.30
CA LEU A 144 -8.49 -7.84 -3.19
C LEU A 144 -9.36 -8.53 -4.24
N SER A 145 -10.52 -7.95 -4.57
CA SER A 145 -11.41 -8.52 -5.59
C SER A 145 -10.80 -8.55 -7.00
N LYS A 146 -9.82 -7.67 -7.29
CA LYS A 146 -9.14 -7.60 -8.59
C LYS A 146 -8.06 -8.67 -8.77
N ALA A 147 -7.48 -9.18 -7.67
CA ALA A 147 -6.51 -10.28 -7.68
C ALA A 147 -6.77 -11.27 -6.53
N PRO A 148 -7.88 -12.03 -6.62
CA PRO A 148 -8.41 -12.81 -5.49
C PRO A 148 -7.54 -13.98 -5.04
N ASN A 149 -6.56 -14.38 -5.85
CA ASN A 149 -5.65 -15.50 -5.55
C ASN A 149 -4.28 -15.03 -5.04
N ALA A 150 -4.08 -13.73 -4.89
CA ALA A 150 -2.81 -13.21 -4.40
C ALA A 150 -2.63 -13.46 -2.90
N VAL A 151 -1.42 -13.82 -2.50
CA VAL A 151 -1.04 -13.97 -1.09
C VAL A 151 -0.91 -12.58 -0.46
N LEU A 152 -1.38 -12.41 0.77
CA LEU A 152 -1.28 -11.16 1.51
C LEU A 152 -0.03 -11.18 2.41
N LEU A 153 0.84 -10.20 2.25
CA LEU A 153 2.00 -9.96 3.10
C LEU A 153 1.79 -8.67 3.92
N PRO A 154 1.28 -8.79 5.16
CA PRO A 154 1.12 -7.64 6.05
C PRO A 154 2.46 -7.18 6.60
N LEU A 155 2.76 -5.89 6.53
CA LEU A 155 3.96 -5.30 7.10
C LEU A 155 3.71 -4.84 8.54
N GLY A 156 3.82 -5.77 9.46
CA GLY A 156 3.70 -5.57 10.90
C GLY A 156 2.33 -5.90 11.49
N PRO A 157 2.27 -6.01 12.85
CA PRO A 157 1.13 -6.59 13.56
C PRO A 157 -0.15 -5.75 13.43
N LYS A 158 -0.07 -4.43 13.31
CA LYS A 158 -1.25 -3.57 13.13
C LYS A 158 -1.92 -3.81 11.78
N VAL A 159 -1.11 -4.01 10.72
CA VAL A 159 -1.60 -4.32 9.36
C VAL A 159 -2.23 -5.70 9.35
N GLN A 160 -1.56 -6.70 9.94
CA GLN A 160 -2.09 -8.05 10.07
C GLN A 160 -3.45 -8.03 10.77
N HIS A 161 -3.53 -7.41 11.94
CA HIS A 161 -4.78 -7.34 12.72
C HIS A 161 -5.93 -6.62 11.99
N TYR A 162 -5.61 -5.58 11.22
CA TYR A 162 -6.59 -4.93 10.36
C TYR A 162 -7.09 -5.87 9.26
N LEU A 163 -6.18 -6.53 8.52
CA LEU A 163 -6.55 -7.43 7.44
C LEU A 163 -7.40 -8.62 7.95
N GLU A 164 -7.02 -9.24 9.07
CA GLU A 164 -7.80 -10.31 9.71
C GLU A 164 -9.26 -9.91 9.98
N LYS A 165 -9.48 -8.64 10.38
CA LYS A 165 -10.84 -8.10 10.58
C LYS A 165 -11.57 -7.87 9.27
N VAL A 166 -10.89 -7.33 8.27
CA VAL A 166 -11.48 -6.97 6.96
C VAL A 166 -11.87 -8.21 6.16
N VAL A 167 -11.03 -9.25 6.15
CA VAL A 167 -11.31 -10.46 5.36
C VAL A 167 -12.26 -11.43 6.04
N LYS A 168 -12.51 -11.28 7.34
CA LYS A 168 -13.36 -12.16 8.12
C LYS A 168 -14.77 -12.29 7.54
N GLY A 169 -15.19 -13.51 7.27
CA GLY A 169 -16.49 -13.81 6.65
C GLY A 169 -16.57 -13.52 5.15
N THR A 170 -15.45 -13.17 4.51
CA THR A 170 -15.37 -12.97 3.06
C THR A 170 -14.70 -14.16 2.37
N GLN A 171 -14.70 -14.16 1.04
CA GLN A 171 -13.98 -15.17 0.25
C GLN A 171 -12.45 -15.11 0.40
N PHE A 172 -11.91 -14.10 1.08
CA PHE A 172 -10.48 -13.87 1.32
C PHE A 172 -10.01 -14.32 2.70
N GLU A 173 -10.86 -14.98 3.50
CA GLU A 173 -10.54 -15.40 4.88
C GLU A 173 -9.56 -16.60 4.96
N ASN A 174 -9.16 -17.22 3.86
CA ASN A 174 -8.32 -18.44 3.83
C ASN A 174 -6.83 -18.14 3.75
#